data_44cf9f6f9ebceec426a231076e00702a
#
_entry.id   44cf9f6f9ebceec426a231076e00702a
#
_cell.length_a   1.000
_cell.length_b   1.000
_cell.length_c   1.000
_cell.angle_alpha   90.00
_cell.angle_beta   90.00
_cell.angle_gamma   90.00
#
_symmetry.space_group_name_H-M   'P 1'
#
loop_
_entity.id
_entity.type
_entity.pdbx_description
1 polymer ?
#
loop_
_entity_poly.entity_id
_entity_poly.type
_entity_poly.pdbx_seq_one_letter_code
_entity_poly.pdbx_strand_id
1 'polypeptide(L)'
;MKKIMVILMVLVMVIAAAAAMAEENAFIFREGITFGMNMDQVMALETGRYEIDTEHTHGPVDFDELEYEHTTVDGKPADLTYLFVGNELVAIKVNLEEHAATFDQVKADLTAKYGEATQVDLAKLGNGIYAADDDGRLEGKAEAITFGNVMIIIEADEDDVDVTYVDLNAAYINV
;
A
#
# COMPACT_ATOMS: atom_id res chain seq x y z
N MET A 1 -31.97 17.70 34.19
CA MET A 1 -31.40 16.36 34.06
C MET A 1 -31.75 15.69 32.72
N LYS A 2 -33.06 15.61 32.32
CA LYS A 2 -33.45 14.94 31.06
C LYS A 2 -32.82 15.53 29.78
N LYS A 3 -32.66 16.85 29.70
CA LYS A 3 -32.08 17.54 28.52
C LYS A 3 -30.56 17.27 28.35
N ILE A 4 -29.82 17.15 29.46
CA ILE A 4 -28.37 16.84 29.42
C ILE A 4 -28.15 15.40 28.98
N MET A 5 -29.03 14.48 29.41
CA MET A 5 -28.94 13.06 29.04
C MET A 5 -29.21 12.84 27.55
N VAL A 6 -30.14 13.61 26.96
CA VAL A 6 -30.43 13.55 25.51
C VAL A 6 -29.24 14.08 24.69
N ILE A 7 -28.61 15.19 25.12
CA ILE A 7 -27.43 15.76 24.42
C ILE A 7 -26.26 14.78 24.48
N LEU A 8 -26.02 14.14 25.62
CA LEU A 8 -24.95 13.16 25.77
C LEU A 8 -25.19 11.93 24.87
N MET A 9 -26.44 11.47 24.76
CA MET A 9 -26.79 10.32 23.91
C MET A 9 -26.63 10.62 22.41
N VAL A 10 -26.97 11.84 21.98
CA VAL A 10 -26.76 12.30 20.59
C VAL A 10 -25.27 12.44 20.29
N LEU A 11 -24.48 12.95 21.23
CA LEU A 11 -23.04 13.08 21.05
C LEU A 11 -22.35 11.71 20.91
N VAL A 12 -22.75 10.72 21.71
CA VAL A 12 -22.24 9.35 21.61
C VAL A 12 -22.61 8.70 20.27
N MET A 13 -23.84 8.93 19.77
CA MET A 13 -24.26 8.41 18.46
C MET A 13 -23.48 9.05 17.30
N VAL A 14 -23.16 10.35 17.39
CA VAL A 14 -22.38 11.03 16.36
C VAL A 14 -20.94 10.54 16.34
N ILE A 15 -20.33 10.29 17.51
CA ILE A 15 -18.97 9.73 17.59
C ILE A 15 -18.94 8.28 17.08
N ALA A 16 -19.96 7.48 17.42
CA ALA A 16 -20.06 6.10 16.92
C ALA A 16 -20.28 6.04 15.40
N ALA A 17 -21.06 6.94 14.84
CA ALA A 17 -21.27 7.04 13.40
C ALA A 17 -19.99 7.49 12.66
N ALA A 18 -19.23 8.44 13.23
CA ALA A 18 -17.95 8.88 12.66
C ALA A 18 -16.89 7.76 12.72
N ALA A 19 -16.85 6.98 13.81
CA ALA A 19 -15.97 5.82 13.93
C ALA A 19 -16.35 4.71 12.91
N ALA A 20 -17.65 4.43 12.74
CA ALA A 20 -18.12 3.46 11.76
C ALA A 20 -17.82 3.87 10.32
N MET A 21 -17.88 5.16 9.99
CA MET A 21 -17.50 5.66 8.67
C MET A 21 -15.98 5.65 8.44
N ALA A 22 -15.17 5.74 9.50
CA ALA A 22 -13.71 5.60 9.41
C ALA A 22 -13.28 4.13 9.20
N GLU A 23 -14.02 3.16 9.78
CA GLU A 23 -13.80 1.73 9.53
C GLU A 23 -14.23 1.30 8.12
N GLU A 24 -15.24 1.94 7.52
CA GLU A 24 -15.77 1.58 6.19
C GLU A 24 -14.79 1.92 5.05
N ASN A 25 -13.77 2.75 5.31
CA ASN A 25 -12.73 3.14 4.36
C ASN A 25 -11.32 2.74 4.79
N ALA A 26 -11.18 1.81 5.72
CA ALA A 26 -9.87 1.30 6.07
C ALA A 26 -9.29 0.49 4.90
N PHE A 27 -8.05 0.82 4.49
CA PHE A 27 -7.35 0.02 3.51
C PHE A 27 -7.01 -1.35 4.11
N ILE A 28 -7.47 -2.38 3.44
CA ILE A 28 -7.14 -3.77 3.75
C ILE A 28 -6.61 -4.38 2.47
N PHE A 29 -5.37 -4.86 2.54
CA PHE A 29 -4.78 -5.66 1.48
C PHE A 29 -5.36 -7.08 1.48
N ARG A 30 -4.75 -8.04 0.84
CA ARG A 30 -5.21 -9.43 0.87
C ARG A 30 -5.07 -10.02 2.28
N GLU A 31 -5.82 -11.08 2.60
CA GLU A 31 -5.77 -11.84 3.87
C GLU A 31 -5.94 -11.01 5.15
N GLY A 32 -6.42 -9.77 5.02
CA GLY A 32 -6.62 -8.88 6.16
C GLY A 32 -5.38 -8.09 6.58
N ILE A 33 -4.35 -8.07 5.76
CA ILE A 33 -3.12 -7.29 6.02
C ILE A 33 -3.43 -5.80 5.93
N THR A 34 -2.94 -5.03 6.92
CA THR A 34 -3.08 -3.57 6.99
C THR A 34 -1.75 -2.93 7.35
N PHE A 35 -1.57 -1.67 6.98
CA PHE A 35 -0.41 -0.90 7.40
C PHE A 35 -0.29 -0.81 8.92
N GLY A 36 0.95 -0.67 9.42
CA GLY A 36 1.27 -0.68 10.84
C GLY A 36 1.41 -2.07 11.46
N MET A 37 1.08 -3.15 10.75
CA MET A 37 1.38 -4.51 11.21
C MET A 37 2.89 -4.73 11.27
N ASN A 38 3.33 -5.51 12.24
CA ASN A 38 4.73 -5.96 12.28
C ASN A 38 4.95 -7.18 11.37
N MET A 39 6.21 -7.51 11.11
CA MET A 39 6.58 -8.60 10.21
C MET A 39 5.99 -9.95 10.63
N ASP A 40 6.02 -10.28 11.94
CA ASP A 40 5.45 -11.54 12.44
C ASP A 40 3.93 -11.63 12.20
N GLN A 41 3.22 -10.51 12.29
CA GLN A 41 1.78 -10.45 12.02
C GLN A 41 1.48 -10.67 10.54
N VAL A 42 2.27 -10.09 9.63
CA VAL A 42 2.14 -10.30 8.18
C VAL A 42 2.45 -11.76 7.85
N MET A 43 3.56 -12.32 8.35
CA MET A 43 3.93 -13.73 8.14
C MET A 43 2.88 -14.71 8.67
N ALA A 44 2.13 -14.34 9.72
CA ALA A 44 1.05 -15.19 10.26
C ALA A 44 -0.19 -15.24 9.36
N LEU A 45 -0.39 -14.24 8.52
CA LEU A 45 -1.53 -14.13 7.59
C LEU A 45 -1.18 -14.64 6.20
N GLU A 46 0.05 -14.44 5.75
CA GLU A 46 0.53 -14.91 4.46
C GLU A 46 0.84 -16.40 4.46
N THR A 47 0.68 -17.00 3.29
CA THR A 47 1.04 -18.41 3.05
C THR A 47 2.00 -18.49 1.88
N GLY A 48 3.02 -19.30 2.02
CA GLY A 48 3.99 -19.50 0.95
C GLY A 48 5.42 -19.57 1.47
N ARG A 49 6.34 -19.67 0.51
CA ARG A 49 7.77 -19.54 0.80
C ARG A 49 8.11 -18.06 0.78
N TYR A 50 8.90 -17.64 1.75
CA TYR A 50 9.35 -16.26 1.85
C TYR A 50 10.86 -16.17 2.05
N GLU A 51 11.40 -15.01 1.72
CA GLU A 51 12.75 -14.56 2.09
C GLU A 51 12.63 -13.30 2.94
N ILE A 52 13.55 -13.12 3.85
CA ILE A 52 13.66 -11.89 4.66
C ILE A 52 15.00 -11.28 4.31
N ASP A 53 14.98 -10.06 3.83
CA ASP A 53 16.16 -9.25 3.65
C ASP A 53 16.14 -8.08 4.64
N THR A 54 17.23 -7.88 5.35
CA THR A 54 17.34 -6.89 6.40
C THR A 54 18.51 -5.96 6.15
N GLU A 55 18.46 -4.79 6.78
CA GLU A 55 19.53 -3.79 6.71
C GLU A 55 19.63 -3.05 5.36
N HIS A 56 18.51 -2.91 4.63
CA HIS A 56 18.47 -2.01 3.51
C HIS A 56 18.42 -0.57 3.96
N THR A 57 19.28 0.25 3.38
CA THR A 57 19.29 1.69 3.64
C THR A 57 19.01 2.41 2.34
N HIS A 58 17.88 3.14 2.27
CA HIS A 58 17.60 4.03 1.16
C HIS A 58 17.53 5.48 1.65
N GLY A 59 18.54 6.26 1.30
CA GLY A 59 18.67 7.61 1.80
C GLY A 59 18.84 7.64 3.34
N PRO A 60 17.96 8.33 4.08
CA PRO A 60 18.00 8.39 5.55
C PRO A 60 17.17 7.29 6.23
N VAL A 61 16.56 6.38 5.50
CA VAL A 61 15.60 5.40 6.04
C VAL A 61 16.18 3.99 5.93
N ASP A 62 16.22 3.31 7.07
CA ASP A 62 16.51 1.88 7.13
C ASP A 62 15.18 1.11 7.09
N PHE A 63 15.12 0.08 6.27
CA PHE A 63 13.93 -0.77 6.15
C PHE A 63 14.31 -2.25 6.03
N ASP A 64 13.38 -3.10 6.41
CA ASP A 64 13.44 -4.54 6.24
C ASP A 64 12.41 -4.96 5.18
N GLU A 65 12.75 -5.99 4.41
CA GLU A 65 11.88 -6.56 3.38
C GLU A 65 11.48 -7.98 3.73
N LEU A 66 10.23 -8.30 3.43
CA LEU A 66 9.67 -9.65 3.48
C LEU A 66 9.10 -9.97 2.11
N GLU A 67 9.74 -10.89 1.40
CA GLU A 67 9.42 -11.22 0.01
C GLU A 67 8.76 -12.58 -0.12
N TYR A 68 7.74 -12.63 -0.96
CA TYR A 68 7.05 -13.85 -1.40
C TYR A 68 7.12 -13.96 -2.91
N GLU A 69 7.99 -14.83 -3.40
CA GLU A 69 8.09 -15.11 -4.83
C GLU A 69 7.00 -16.07 -5.31
N HIS A 70 6.64 -15.95 -6.60
CA HIS A 70 5.71 -16.86 -7.29
C HIS A 70 4.37 -17.04 -6.56
N THR A 71 3.83 -15.96 -6.05
CA THR A 71 2.53 -15.94 -5.40
C THR A 71 1.42 -15.52 -6.39
N THR A 72 0.25 -15.20 -5.87
CA THR A 72 -0.89 -14.74 -6.67
C THR A 72 -1.57 -13.58 -5.98
N VAL A 73 -1.69 -12.43 -6.64
CA VAL A 73 -2.41 -11.25 -6.15
C VAL A 73 -3.59 -10.97 -7.07
N ASP A 74 -4.80 -10.92 -6.53
CA ASP A 74 -6.06 -10.75 -7.29
C ASP A 74 -6.19 -11.70 -8.49
N GLY A 75 -5.70 -12.95 -8.34
CA GLY A 75 -5.74 -13.99 -9.36
C GLY A 75 -4.66 -13.90 -10.43
N LYS A 76 -3.70 -12.98 -10.31
CA LYS A 76 -2.59 -12.79 -11.23
C LYS A 76 -1.27 -13.29 -10.60
N PRO A 77 -0.42 -14.01 -11.33
CA PRO A 77 0.92 -14.36 -10.86
C PRO A 77 1.73 -13.11 -10.55
N ALA A 78 2.41 -13.10 -9.42
CA ALA A 78 3.17 -11.95 -8.96
C ALA A 78 4.22 -12.34 -7.92
N ASP A 79 5.24 -11.50 -7.79
CA ASP A 79 6.08 -11.43 -6.61
C ASP A 79 5.58 -10.30 -5.70
N LEU A 80 5.73 -10.47 -4.40
CA LEU A 80 5.13 -9.60 -3.41
C LEU A 80 6.15 -9.24 -2.34
N THR A 81 6.41 -7.96 -2.18
CA THR A 81 7.35 -7.42 -1.18
C THR A 81 6.61 -6.55 -0.18
N TYR A 82 6.79 -6.83 1.10
CA TYR A 82 6.34 -6.02 2.22
C TYR A 82 7.52 -5.27 2.81
N LEU A 83 7.40 -3.93 2.90
CA LEU A 83 8.46 -3.04 3.39
C LEU A 83 8.12 -2.55 4.80
N PHE A 84 9.06 -2.75 5.72
CA PHE A 84 8.90 -2.40 7.13
C PHE A 84 9.92 -1.35 7.54
N VAL A 85 9.46 -0.30 8.19
CA VAL A 85 10.32 0.70 8.84
C VAL A 85 10.07 0.67 10.34
N GLY A 86 11.11 0.44 11.12
CA GLY A 86 10.97 0.29 12.58
C GLY A 86 10.04 -0.85 12.98
N ASN A 87 9.98 -1.91 12.17
CA ASN A 87 9.08 -3.07 12.33
C ASN A 87 7.59 -2.75 12.14
N GLU A 88 7.25 -1.69 11.43
CA GLU A 88 5.87 -1.37 11.02
C GLU A 88 5.76 -1.42 9.51
N LEU A 89 4.76 -2.12 8.97
CA LEU A 89 4.48 -2.20 7.53
C LEU A 89 4.08 -0.83 7.00
N VAL A 90 4.85 -0.31 6.05
CA VAL A 90 4.66 1.04 5.48
C VAL A 90 4.42 1.05 3.98
N ALA A 91 4.85 0.00 3.28
CA ALA A 91 4.58 -0.15 1.86
C ALA A 91 4.43 -1.63 1.47
N ILE A 92 3.73 -1.86 0.36
CA ILE A 92 3.52 -3.18 -0.24
C ILE A 92 3.77 -3.03 -1.73
N LYS A 93 4.71 -3.80 -2.28
CA LYS A 93 5.02 -3.83 -3.70
C LYS A 93 4.53 -5.15 -4.30
N VAL A 94 3.85 -5.06 -5.42
CA VAL A 94 3.35 -6.20 -6.20
C VAL A 94 3.97 -6.11 -7.58
N ASN A 95 4.89 -6.98 -7.89
CA ASN A 95 5.51 -7.10 -9.21
C ASN A 95 4.75 -8.19 -9.97
N LEU A 96 3.94 -7.82 -10.95
CA LEU A 96 3.20 -8.79 -11.75
C LEU A 96 4.19 -9.52 -12.69
N GLU A 97 4.09 -10.85 -12.75
CA GLU A 97 4.91 -11.62 -13.69
C GLU A 97 4.65 -11.17 -15.13
N GLU A 98 5.67 -11.26 -15.96
CA GLU A 98 5.63 -10.89 -17.38
C GLU A 98 4.35 -11.41 -18.07
N HIS A 99 3.63 -10.51 -18.73
CA HIS A 99 2.34 -10.77 -19.39
C HIS A 99 1.16 -11.20 -18.48
N ALA A 100 1.29 -11.14 -17.15
CA ALA A 100 0.19 -11.47 -16.23
C ALA A 100 -0.99 -10.50 -16.37
N ALA A 101 -0.73 -9.22 -16.63
CA ALA A 101 -1.73 -8.21 -16.96
C ALA A 101 -1.09 -7.01 -17.70
N THR A 102 -1.90 -6.25 -18.41
CA THR A 102 -1.48 -4.98 -18.98
C THR A 102 -1.73 -3.83 -18.00
N PHE A 103 -0.98 -2.74 -18.14
CA PHE A 103 -1.20 -1.51 -17.37
C PHE A 103 -2.68 -1.07 -17.34
N ASP A 104 -3.34 -1.05 -18.49
CA ASP A 104 -4.71 -0.59 -18.60
C ASP A 104 -5.71 -1.52 -17.89
N GLN A 105 -5.44 -2.85 -17.84
CA GLN A 105 -6.23 -3.81 -17.07
C GLN A 105 -6.05 -3.59 -15.57
N VAL A 106 -4.81 -3.48 -15.09
CA VAL A 106 -4.51 -3.21 -13.67
C VAL A 106 -5.12 -1.89 -13.22
N LYS A 107 -4.95 -0.84 -14.02
CA LYS A 107 -5.57 0.46 -13.76
C LYS A 107 -7.10 0.37 -13.67
N ALA A 108 -7.76 -0.34 -14.59
CA ALA A 108 -9.21 -0.49 -14.57
C ALA A 108 -9.70 -1.22 -13.32
N ASP A 109 -9.01 -2.31 -12.92
CA ASP A 109 -9.33 -3.09 -11.72
C ASP A 109 -9.19 -2.24 -10.45
N LEU A 110 -8.07 -1.50 -10.32
CA LEU A 110 -7.80 -0.65 -9.17
C LEU A 110 -8.70 0.59 -9.13
N THR A 111 -9.01 1.20 -10.29
CA THR A 111 -9.97 2.31 -10.36
C THR A 111 -11.37 1.87 -9.92
N ALA A 112 -11.80 0.69 -10.32
CA ALA A 112 -13.10 0.15 -9.89
C ALA A 112 -13.16 -0.10 -8.37
N LYS A 113 -12.04 -0.44 -7.76
CA LYS A 113 -11.94 -0.77 -6.32
C LYS A 113 -11.70 0.47 -5.44
N TYR A 114 -10.86 1.41 -5.89
CA TYR A 114 -10.34 2.47 -5.05
C TYR A 114 -10.62 3.89 -5.55
N GLY A 115 -11.13 4.06 -6.77
CA GLY A 115 -11.44 5.36 -7.36
C GLY A 115 -10.53 5.75 -8.52
N GLU A 116 -10.73 6.95 -9.06
CA GLU A 116 -10.06 7.41 -10.28
C GLU A 116 -8.55 7.59 -10.11
N ALA A 117 -7.80 7.08 -11.08
CA ALA A 117 -6.37 7.28 -11.18
C ALA A 117 -6.03 8.63 -11.81
N THR A 118 -4.98 9.26 -11.33
CA THR A 118 -4.42 10.50 -11.88
C THR A 118 -2.97 10.30 -12.28
N GLN A 119 -2.55 10.95 -13.36
CA GLN A 119 -1.15 10.91 -13.78
C GLN A 119 -0.26 11.56 -12.72
N VAL A 120 0.79 10.87 -12.31
CA VAL A 120 1.74 11.33 -11.31
C VAL A 120 3.07 11.62 -11.97
N ASP A 121 3.67 12.73 -11.58
CA ASP A 121 5.05 13.04 -11.91
C ASP A 121 5.93 12.40 -10.84
N LEU A 122 6.42 11.20 -11.13
CA LEU A 122 7.23 10.41 -10.20
C LEU A 122 8.47 11.16 -9.73
N ALA A 123 9.04 12.05 -10.55
CA ALA A 123 10.17 12.88 -10.15
C ALA A 123 9.82 13.85 -8.99
N LYS A 124 8.56 14.12 -8.75
CA LYS A 124 8.08 14.97 -7.64
C LYS A 124 7.76 14.20 -6.37
N LEU A 125 7.65 12.89 -6.44
CA LEU A 125 7.39 12.07 -5.25
C LEU A 125 8.63 11.97 -4.34
N GLY A 126 9.77 12.49 -4.77
CA GLY A 126 11.01 12.54 -3.97
C GLY A 126 11.72 11.18 -3.91
N ASN A 127 12.75 11.10 -3.06
CA ASN A 127 13.52 9.88 -2.84
C ASN A 127 12.85 9.01 -1.76
N GLY A 128 11.55 8.75 -1.91
CA GLY A 128 10.79 7.94 -0.96
C GLY A 128 11.03 6.44 -1.09
N ILE A 129 10.40 5.64 -0.22
CA ILE A 129 10.51 4.18 -0.15
C ILE A 129 10.25 3.48 -1.50
N TYR A 130 9.41 4.05 -2.37
CA TYR A 130 9.12 3.48 -3.68
C TYR A 130 10.22 3.77 -4.74
N ALA A 131 11.16 4.66 -4.48
CA ALA A 131 12.34 4.86 -5.33
C ALA A 131 13.47 3.85 -5.00
N ALA A 132 13.20 2.86 -4.18
CA ALA A 132 14.13 1.81 -3.78
C ALA A 132 14.32 0.73 -4.87
N ASP A 133 14.09 1.06 -6.12
CA ASP A 133 14.53 0.20 -7.21
C ASP A 133 16.04 0.40 -7.45
N ASP A 134 16.75 -0.68 -7.70
CA ASP A 134 18.23 -0.76 -7.73
C ASP A 134 18.89 0.29 -8.61
N ASP A 135 18.18 0.88 -9.56
CA ASP A 135 18.70 1.84 -10.53
C ASP A 135 18.25 3.30 -10.32
N GLY A 136 17.32 3.58 -9.41
CA GLY A 136 16.78 4.93 -9.16
C GLY A 136 16.13 5.57 -10.40
N ARG A 137 15.72 4.76 -11.37
CA ARG A 137 15.11 5.16 -12.63
C ARG A 137 13.68 4.67 -12.68
N LEU A 138 12.78 5.60 -12.52
CA LEU A 138 11.39 5.40 -12.90
C LEU A 138 11.30 5.69 -14.40
N GLU A 139 11.48 4.69 -15.22
CA GLU A 139 11.30 4.75 -16.67
C GLU A 139 9.94 4.15 -16.99
N GLY A 140 9.08 4.86 -17.70
CA GLY A 140 7.81 4.31 -18.13
C GLY A 140 6.60 5.17 -17.80
N LYS A 141 5.44 4.54 -17.80
CA LYS A 141 4.14 5.17 -17.53
C LYS A 141 3.75 4.93 -16.08
N ALA A 142 3.40 6.00 -15.36
CA ALA A 142 2.92 5.88 -14.00
C ALA A 142 1.65 6.69 -13.76
N GLU A 143 0.73 6.11 -13.01
CA GLU A 143 -0.48 6.76 -12.51
C GLU A 143 -0.70 6.38 -11.05
N ALA A 144 -1.37 7.24 -10.28
CA ALA A 144 -1.68 6.93 -8.88
C ALA A 144 -3.14 7.17 -8.54
N ILE A 145 -3.60 6.38 -7.58
CA ILE A 145 -4.91 6.50 -6.93
C ILE A 145 -4.66 6.87 -5.47
N THR A 146 -5.41 7.81 -4.93
CA THR A 146 -5.41 8.09 -3.49
C THR A 146 -6.70 7.53 -2.88
N PHE A 147 -6.57 6.64 -1.91
CA PHE A 147 -7.68 6.05 -1.18
C PHE A 147 -7.45 6.19 0.33
N GLY A 148 -8.19 7.10 0.96
CA GLY A 148 -7.98 7.42 2.38
C GLY A 148 -6.57 7.96 2.63
N ASN A 149 -5.80 7.24 3.42
CA ASN A 149 -4.40 7.51 3.73
C ASN A 149 -3.43 6.65 2.92
N VAL A 150 -3.87 6.03 1.85
CA VAL A 150 -3.04 5.18 1.01
C VAL A 150 -2.89 5.79 -0.37
N MET A 151 -1.66 5.83 -0.88
CA MET A 151 -1.37 6.06 -2.27
C MET A 151 -1.07 4.73 -2.94
N ILE A 152 -1.73 4.48 -4.06
CA ILE A 152 -1.54 3.30 -4.89
C ILE A 152 -0.92 3.77 -6.19
N ILE A 153 0.31 3.38 -6.46
CA ILE A 153 1.05 3.75 -7.65
C ILE A 153 1.04 2.56 -8.60
N ILE A 154 0.71 2.79 -9.85
CA ILE A 154 0.71 1.80 -10.91
C ILE A 154 1.80 2.24 -11.89
N GLU A 155 2.77 1.39 -12.11
CA GLU A 155 3.89 1.63 -13.00
C GLU A 155 3.93 0.55 -14.07
N ALA A 156 4.42 0.91 -15.25
CA ALA A 156 4.70 -0.06 -16.30
C ALA A 156 5.97 0.36 -17.02
N ASP A 157 6.88 -0.58 -17.12
CA ASP A 157 8.06 -0.50 -17.97
C ASP A 157 8.06 -1.70 -18.93
N GLU A 158 8.24 -1.43 -20.22
CA GLU A 158 8.22 -2.41 -21.30
C GLU A 158 7.10 -3.45 -21.15
N ASP A 159 7.35 -4.60 -20.53
CA ASP A 159 6.43 -5.74 -20.42
C ASP A 159 5.96 -6.00 -18.97
N ASP A 160 6.47 -5.26 -17.99
CA ASP A 160 6.18 -5.45 -16.56
C ASP A 160 5.22 -4.39 -16.03
N VAL A 161 4.39 -4.79 -15.08
CA VAL A 161 3.46 -3.88 -14.39
C VAL A 161 3.61 -4.06 -12.88
N ASP A 162 3.97 -2.97 -12.22
CA ASP A 162 4.12 -2.91 -10.77
C ASP A 162 3.00 -2.11 -10.13
N VAL A 163 2.62 -2.53 -8.93
CA VAL A 163 1.67 -1.80 -8.09
C VAL A 163 2.26 -1.62 -6.71
N THR A 164 2.49 -0.37 -6.32
CA THR A 164 2.99 -0.04 -4.98
C THR A 164 1.91 0.63 -4.16
N TYR A 165 1.61 0.07 -3.00
CA TYR A 165 0.72 0.65 -1.99
C TYR A 165 1.56 1.28 -0.90
N VAL A 166 1.30 2.54 -0.56
CA VAL A 166 2.11 3.31 0.40
C VAL A 166 1.21 3.96 1.44
N ASP A 167 1.53 3.79 2.73
CA ASP A 167 0.84 4.50 3.81
C ASP A 167 1.30 5.96 3.90
N LEU A 168 0.44 6.89 3.54
CA LEU A 168 0.72 8.33 3.60
C LEU A 168 0.86 8.88 5.04
N ASN A 169 0.48 8.12 6.07
CA ASN A 169 0.70 8.49 7.46
C ASN A 169 2.08 8.09 7.98
N ALA A 170 2.77 7.20 7.29
CA ALA A 170 4.11 6.82 7.69
C ALA A 170 5.04 8.03 7.66
N ALA A 171 5.71 8.31 8.77
CA ALA A 171 6.49 9.53 9.01
C ALA A 171 7.63 9.77 7.99
N TYR A 172 7.94 8.77 7.19
CA TYR A 172 9.07 8.72 6.27
C TYR A 172 8.74 9.13 4.83
N ILE A 173 7.47 9.40 4.54
CA ILE A 173 7.00 9.77 3.19
C ILE A 173 7.12 11.28 2.95
N ASN A 174 7.27 12.07 4.01
CA ASN A 174 7.31 13.53 3.96
C ASN A 174 8.74 14.11 3.98
N VAL A 175 9.73 13.40 3.46
CA VAL A 175 11.12 13.90 3.42
C VAL A 175 11.54 14.24 2.00
#